data_514d63107198e195fe5a135316a55c0d
#
_entry.id   514d63107198e195fe5a135316a55c0d
#
_cell.length_a   1.000
_cell.length_b   1.000
_cell.length_c   1.000
_cell.angle_alpha   90.00
_cell.angle_beta   90.00
_cell.angle_gamma   90.00
#
_symmetry.space_group_name_H-M   'P 1'
#
loop_
_entity.id
_entity.type
_entity.pdbx_description
1 polymer ?
#
loop_
_entity_poly.entity_id
_entity_poly.type
_entity_poly.pdbx_seq_one_letter_code
_entity_poly.pdbx_strand_id
1 'polypeptide(L)'
;MFIYSFMKGRFLMSDACNNDHGFKEAVCIHTDKVYDSCRDKDCLENIRVYLTACGQSVIDRAINVKCTRAEIIWIFSDVESVPFNRGYYSVDLKYFFKITLAVFTGVGRPTEVEGLATFDKKVILFGSEGNAKTFSSNYKEDAFDSQLWRKTNMPKAVVEVVEPIALGAKVVDANDNCCCNDSFDLSRVPESVCRVFDDSLILGGERKRVYVSLGIFSIVKLERRVQLLIPSYDFCIPNKECVGATDDNPCDLFERICFPVDEFFPPEKCDLDENNPGCGCGCDND
;
A
#
# COMPACT_ATOMS: atom_id res chain seq x y z
N MET A 1 31.57 34.87 -28.91
CA MET A 1 30.44 34.86 -29.87
C MET A 1 30.34 33.47 -30.45
N PHE A 2 29.68 32.55 -29.72
CA PHE A 2 29.48 31.18 -30.16
C PHE A 2 28.01 31.01 -30.53
N ILE A 3 27.79 30.82 -31.82
CA ILE A 3 26.46 30.54 -32.39
C ILE A 3 26.20 29.08 -32.22
N TYR A 4 25.23 28.72 -31.35
CA TYR A 4 24.68 27.37 -31.30
C TYR A 4 23.71 27.18 -32.46
N SER A 5 24.13 26.41 -33.43
CA SER A 5 23.30 25.90 -34.51
C SER A 5 22.34 24.84 -33.95
N PHE A 6 21.05 25.17 -33.91
CA PHE A 6 20.00 24.23 -33.60
C PHE A 6 19.82 23.29 -34.80
N MET A 7 20.40 22.09 -34.71
CA MET A 7 20.09 21.02 -35.65
C MET A 7 18.67 20.52 -35.41
N LYS A 8 17.78 20.85 -36.32
CA LYS A 8 16.49 20.16 -36.49
C LYS A 8 16.76 18.69 -36.87
N GLY A 9 16.87 17.82 -35.90
CA GLY A 9 16.85 16.38 -36.11
C GLY A 9 15.45 15.94 -36.48
N ARG A 10 15.16 15.92 -37.77
CA ARG A 10 14.02 15.21 -38.35
C ARG A 10 14.36 13.73 -38.30
N PHE A 11 13.89 12.99 -37.29
CA PHE A 11 13.95 11.56 -37.29
C PHE A 11 12.97 11.05 -38.37
N LEU A 12 13.54 10.66 -39.51
CA LEU A 12 12.84 9.86 -40.51
C LEU A 12 12.77 8.43 -39.93
N MET A 13 11.59 8.02 -39.49
CA MET A 13 11.30 6.62 -39.28
C MET A 13 11.28 5.94 -40.64
N SER A 14 12.25 5.03 -40.86
CA SER A 14 12.22 4.13 -42.02
C SER A 14 11.07 3.15 -41.88
N ASP A 15 10.31 3.02 -42.96
CA ASP A 15 9.26 2.05 -43.19
C ASP A 15 9.69 0.63 -42.85
N ALA A 16 9.16 0.05 -41.80
CA ALA A 16 8.96 -1.38 -41.66
C ALA A 16 7.99 -1.67 -40.53
N CYS A 17 6.74 -1.85 -40.89
CA CYS A 17 5.78 -2.84 -40.41
C CYS A 17 4.37 -2.34 -40.68
N ASN A 18 3.79 -2.87 -41.73
CA ASN A 18 2.35 -2.90 -41.94
C ASN A 18 1.70 -3.65 -40.77
N ASN A 19 1.17 -2.90 -39.83
CA ASN A 19 0.03 -3.29 -39.02
C ASN A 19 -0.79 -2.03 -38.73
N ASP A 20 -1.96 -2.02 -39.30
CA ASP A 20 -2.91 -0.95 -39.43
C ASP A 20 -3.64 -0.70 -38.09
N HIS A 21 -2.96 -0.05 -37.14
CA HIS A 21 -3.56 0.65 -36.03
C HIS A 21 -2.98 2.07 -36.03
N GLY A 22 -3.77 2.96 -36.62
CA GLY A 22 -3.40 4.32 -37.00
C GLY A 22 -2.84 5.18 -35.88
N PHE A 23 -1.52 5.21 -35.74
CA PHE A 23 -0.82 6.25 -35.01
C PHE A 23 -0.88 7.55 -35.78
N LYS A 24 -1.58 8.56 -35.25
CA LYS A 24 -1.61 9.88 -35.88
C LYS A 24 -0.45 10.77 -35.45
N GLU A 25 0.06 10.67 -34.24
CA GLU A 25 1.15 11.53 -33.75
C GLU A 25 1.83 10.94 -32.52
N ALA A 26 3.17 11.05 -32.45
CA ALA A 26 3.94 10.71 -31.27
C ALA A 26 4.29 11.99 -30.52
N VAL A 27 3.82 12.14 -29.28
CA VAL A 27 4.06 13.32 -28.46
C VAL A 27 4.96 12.99 -27.26
N CYS A 28 5.81 13.96 -26.87
CA CYS A 28 6.57 13.85 -25.63
C CYS A 28 5.68 14.24 -24.46
N ILE A 29 5.54 13.33 -23.50
CA ILE A 29 4.81 13.57 -22.26
C ILE A 29 5.71 13.41 -21.05
N HIS A 30 5.44 14.19 -20.01
CA HIS A 30 6.00 13.93 -18.68
C HIS A 30 5.06 13.01 -17.93
N THR A 31 5.57 11.86 -17.52
CA THR A 31 4.80 10.88 -16.77
C THR A 31 5.63 10.23 -15.68
N ASP A 32 4.98 9.63 -14.71
CA ASP A 32 5.60 8.76 -13.74
C ASP A 32 5.68 7.36 -14.34
N LYS A 33 6.89 6.90 -14.65
CA LYS A 33 7.15 5.56 -15.18
C LYS A 33 7.36 4.60 -14.04
N VAL A 34 6.61 3.51 -14.03
CA VAL A 34 6.85 2.38 -13.13
C VAL A 34 8.10 1.62 -13.61
N TYR A 35 9.09 1.50 -12.75
CA TYR A 35 10.33 0.77 -13.03
C TYR A 35 10.26 -0.68 -12.58
N ASP A 36 9.64 -0.91 -11.43
CA ASP A 36 9.39 -2.25 -10.91
C ASP A 36 8.14 -2.21 -10.03
N SER A 37 7.45 -3.33 -9.91
CA SER A 37 6.29 -3.47 -9.05
C SER A 37 6.16 -4.90 -8.57
N CYS A 38 5.60 -5.07 -7.39
CA CYS A 38 5.23 -6.37 -6.88
C CYS A 38 3.82 -6.35 -6.31
N ARG A 39 3.11 -7.45 -6.43
CA ARG A 39 1.84 -7.71 -5.75
C ARG A 39 2.09 -8.60 -4.55
N ASP A 40 1.33 -8.40 -3.50
CA ASP A 40 1.44 -9.21 -2.31
C ASP A 40 0.08 -9.54 -1.72
N LYS A 41 0.07 -10.67 -1.01
CA LYS A 41 -1.05 -11.23 -0.31
C LYS A 41 -0.59 -11.57 1.10
N ASP A 42 -0.68 -10.58 1.99
CA ASP A 42 -0.21 -10.72 3.36
C ASP A 42 -1.32 -11.25 4.27
N CYS A 43 -1.03 -12.29 5.02
CA CYS A 43 -1.85 -12.71 6.14
C CYS A 43 -1.21 -12.31 7.45
N LEU A 44 -1.85 -11.39 8.14
CA LEU A 44 -1.38 -10.84 9.40
C LEU A 44 -2.03 -11.59 10.54
N GLU A 45 -1.27 -12.45 11.21
CA GLU A 45 -1.78 -13.22 12.32
C GLU A 45 -1.57 -12.49 13.65
N ASN A 46 -2.62 -12.45 14.46
CA ASN A 46 -2.54 -12.02 15.85
C ASN A 46 -1.85 -10.66 16.04
N ILE A 47 -2.13 -9.67 15.17
CA ILE A 47 -1.64 -8.32 15.38
C ILE A 47 -2.39 -7.68 16.54
N ARG A 48 -1.65 -6.98 17.41
CA ARG A 48 -2.21 -6.32 18.59
C ARG A 48 -3.05 -5.11 18.19
N VAL A 49 -4.19 -4.94 18.84
CA VAL A 49 -5.05 -3.76 18.73
C VAL A 49 -4.87 -2.90 19.97
N TYR A 50 -4.44 -1.65 19.76
CA TYR A 50 -4.30 -0.62 20.80
C TYR A 50 -5.62 0.14 20.87
N LEU A 51 -6.25 0.09 22.02
CA LEU A 51 -7.61 0.62 22.23
C LEU A 51 -7.58 2.02 22.82
N THR A 52 -8.69 2.73 22.68
CA THR A 52 -8.92 3.98 23.41
C THR A 52 -9.17 3.70 24.89
N ALA A 53 -9.00 4.70 25.75
CA ALA A 53 -9.23 4.57 27.19
C ALA A 53 -10.64 4.06 27.53
N CYS A 54 -11.66 4.61 26.86
CA CYS A 54 -13.03 4.14 26.99
C CYS A 54 -13.18 2.70 26.49
N GLY A 55 -12.61 2.39 25.32
CA GLY A 55 -12.65 1.05 24.72
C GLY A 55 -12.02 -0.01 25.60
N GLN A 56 -10.86 0.27 26.22
CA GLN A 56 -10.18 -0.65 27.11
C GLN A 56 -11.03 -1.02 28.33
N SER A 57 -11.75 -0.06 28.90
CA SER A 57 -12.65 -0.33 30.04
C SER A 57 -13.78 -1.33 29.71
N VAL A 58 -14.20 -1.38 28.44
CA VAL A 58 -15.18 -2.35 27.93
C VAL A 58 -14.51 -3.70 27.71
N ILE A 59 -13.32 -3.72 27.11
CA ILE A 59 -12.56 -4.94 26.84
C ILE A 59 -12.14 -5.67 28.11
N ASP A 60 -11.79 -4.97 29.17
CA ASP A 60 -11.42 -5.58 30.45
C ASP A 60 -12.54 -6.44 31.06
N ARG A 61 -13.78 -6.20 30.64
CA ARG A 61 -14.99 -6.98 31.05
C ARG A 61 -15.45 -7.91 29.92
N ALA A 62 -14.78 -7.95 28.79
CA ALA A 62 -15.19 -8.76 27.66
C ALA A 62 -15.08 -10.27 27.93
N ILE A 63 -16.09 -11.00 27.47
CA ILE A 63 -16.07 -12.46 27.40
C ILE A 63 -15.55 -12.91 26.05
N ASN A 64 -15.98 -12.21 24.99
CA ASN A 64 -15.59 -12.48 23.62
C ASN A 64 -15.59 -11.19 22.79
N VAL A 65 -14.83 -11.21 21.69
CA VAL A 65 -14.73 -10.10 20.72
C VAL A 65 -14.87 -10.62 19.30
N LYS A 66 -15.42 -9.79 18.42
CA LYS A 66 -15.49 -10.06 16.99
C LYS A 66 -15.04 -8.81 16.25
N CYS A 67 -14.13 -8.94 15.29
CA CYS A 67 -13.81 -7.88 14.36
C CYS A 67 -14.99 -7.72 13.38
N THR A 68 -15.59 -6.53 13.35
CA THR A 68 -16.71 -6.19 12.45
C THR A 68 -16.22 -5.44 11.24
N ARG A 69 -15.17 -4.62 11.39
CA ARG A 69 -14.60 -3.81 10.32
C ARG A 69 -13.11 -3.58 10.55
N ALA A 70 -12.36 -3.61 9.48
CA ALA A 70 -10.97 -3.21 9.44
C ALA A 70 -10.78 -2.24 8.27
N GLU A 71 -10.21 -1.09 8.52
CA GLU A 71 -10.00 -0.02 7.53
C GLU A 71 -8.54 0.40 7.54
N ILE A 72 -7.99 0.73 6.37
CA ILE A 72 -6.66 1.33 6.27
C ILE A 72 -6.81 2.84 6.43
N ILE A 73 -6.21 3.37 7.50
CA ILE A 73 -6.21 4.83 7.75
C ILE A 73 -5.09 5.48 6.93
N TRP A 74 -3.90 4.86 6.97
CA TRP A 74 -2.73 5.42 6.34
C TRP A 74 -1.63 4.37 6.14
N ILE A 75 -0.76 4.63 5.15
CA ILE A 75 0.46 3.85 4.92
C ILE A 75 1.62 4.84 4.84
N PHE A 76 2.55 4.73 5.77
CA PHE A 76 3.83 5.42 5.67
C PHE A 76 4.77 4.58 4.79
N SER A 77 5.45 5.23 3.86
CA SER A 77 6.45 4.59 3.00
C SER A 77 7.75 5.39 3.01
N ASP A 78 8.86 4.69 3.18
CA ASP A 78 10.20 5.24 3.03
C ASP A 78 11.00 4.45 2.00
N VAL A 79 11.87 5.13 1.25
CA VAL A 79 12.64 4.54 0.15
C VAL A 79 14.12 4.80 0.36
N GLU A 80 14.87 3.73 0.58
CA GLU A 80 16.32 3.78 0.77
C GLU A 80 17.05 2.98 -0.31
N SER A 81 18.21 3.45 -0.76
CA SER A 81 19.06 2.70 -1.68
C SER A 81 19.68 1.50 -0.99
N VAL A 82 19.63 0.33 -1.64
CA VAL A 82 20.30 -0.87 -1.12
C VAL A 82 21.82 -0.75 -1.33
N PRO A 83 22.62 -0.82 -0.26
CA PRO A 83 24.08 -0.75 -0.37
C PRO A 83 24.62 -1.84 -1.29
N PHE A 84 25.59 -1.49 -2.13
CA PHE A 84 26.27 -2.40 -3.08
C PHE A 84 25.40 -3.01 -4.19
N ASN A 85 24.09 -2.72 -4.22
CA ASN A 85 23.18 -3.21 -5.25
C ASN A 85 22.58 -2.02 -6.03
N ARG A 86 23.28 -1.64 -7.10
CA ARG A 86 22.96 -0.46 -7.89
C ARG A 86 21.58 -0.52 -8.52
N GLY A 87 20.81 0.56 -8.35
CA GLY A 87 19.47 0.70 -8.90
C GLY A 87 18.38 -0.04 -8.12
N TYR A 88 18.71 -0.75 -7.04
CA TYR A 88 17.75 -1.36 -6.15
C TYR A 88 17.50 -0.52 -4.90
N TYR A 89 16.26 -0.52 -4.47
CA TYR A 89 15.80 0.25 -3.32
C TYR A 89 14.99 -0.64 -2.39
N SER A 90 15.22 -0.44 -1.10
CA SER A 90 14.37 -0.95 -0.05
C SER A 90 13.20 0.01 0.15
N VAL A 91 12.00 -0.52 0.16
CA VAL A 91 10.78 0.21 0.50
C VAL A 91 10.30 -0.30 1.84
N ASP A 92 10.42 0.55 2.86
CA ASP A 92 9.92 0.27 4.19
C ASP A 92 8.51 0.83 4.32
N LEU A 93 7.55 -0.05 4.59
CA LEU A 93 6.13 0.26 4.66
C LEU A 93 5.62 0.07 6.08
N LYS A 94 4.85 1.03 6.57
CA LYS A 94 4.13 0.92 7.84
C LYS A 94 2.67 1.20 7.64
N TYR A 95 1.86 0.18 7.86
CA TYR A 95 0.40 0.23 7.73
C TYR A 95 -0.23 0.60 9.07
N PHE A 96 -1.27 1.41 9.02
CA PHE A 96 -2.09 1.80 10.16
C PHE A 96 -3.54 1.44 9.88
N PHE A 97 -4.10 0.56 10.72
CA PHE A 97 -5.46 0.06 10.57
C PHE A 97 -6.35 0.59 11.69
N LYS A 98 -7.53 1.07 11.34
CA LYS A 98 -8.63 1.26 12.26
C LYS A 98 -9.44 -0.02 12.36
N ILE A 99 -9.51 -0.59 13.55
CA ILE A 99 -10.22 -1.83 13.82
C ILE A 99 -11.45 -1.53 14.64
N THR A 100 -12.62 -1.93 14.14
CA THR A 100 -13.89 -1.86 14.86
C THR A 100 -14.24 -3.25 15.38
N LEU A 101 -14.48 -3.33 16.68
CA LEU A 101 -14.74 -4.56 17.41
C LEU A 101 -16.15 -4.56 18.01
N ALA A 102 -16.88 -5.62 17.81
CA ALA A 102 -18.07 -5.92 18.61
C ALA A 102 -17.65 -6.70 19.86
N VAL A 103 -17.87 -6.12 21.02
CA VAL A 103 -17.45 -6.64 22.33
C VAL A 103 -18.64 -7.20 23.08
N PHE A 104 -18.55 -8.48 23.47
CA PHE A 104 -19.58 -9.19 24.22
C PHE A 104 -19.15 -9.27 25.68
N THR A 105 -19.90 -8.60 26.58
CA THR A 105 -19.64 -8.57 28.04
C THR A 105 -20.62 -9.42 28.84
N GLY A 106 -21.59 -10.07 28.17
CA GLY A 106 -22.64 -10.90 28.80
C GLY A 106 -23.89 -10.98 27.93
N VAL A 107 -25.04 -10.99 28.57
CA VAL A 107 -26.33 -11.01 27.88
C VAL A 107 -26.68 -9.58 27.44
N GLY A 108 -26.89 -9.37 26.16
CA GLY A 108 -27.25 -8.07 25.61
C GLY A 108 -26.66 -7.82 24.22
N ARG A 109 -26.83 -6.60 23.73
CA ARG A 109 -26.21 -6.18 22.48
C ARG A 109 -24.71 -5.96 22.68
N PRO A 110 -23.87 -6.33 21.72
CA PRO A 110 -22.44 -6.05 21.78
C PRO A 110 -22.22 -4.53 21.77
N THR A 111 -21.15 -4.08 22.46
CA THR A 111 -20.68 -2.71 22.44
C THR A 111 -19.61 -2.58 21.35
N GLU A 112 -19.72 -1.57 20.51
CA GLU A 112 -18.69 -1.27 19.52
C GLU A 112 -17.52 -0.53 20.17
N VAL A 113 -16.30 -0.94 19.85
CA VAL A 113 -15.05 -0.38 20.33
C VAL A 113 -14.09 -0.26 19.17
N GLU A 114 -13.40 0.88 19.10
CA GLU A 114 -12.40 1.14 18.08
C GLU A 114 -10.99 1.07 18.64
N GLY A 115 -10.04 0.70 17.78
CA GLY A 115 -8.63 0.65 18.12
C GLY A 115 -7.72 0.69 16.92
N LEU A 116 -6.44 0.92 17.17
CA LEU A 116 -5.37 0.99 16.19
C LEU A 116 -4.61 -0.34 16.16
N ALA A 117 -4.42 -0.87 14.97
CA ALA A 117 -3.43 -1.94 14.72
C ALA A 117 -2.39 -1.44 13.71
N THR A 118 -1.17 -1.98 13.78
CA THR A 118 -0.08 -1.60 12.86
C THR A 118 0.62 -2.83 12.33
N PHE A 119 1.17 -2.69 11.12
CA PHE A 119 1.98 -3.72 10.48
C PHE A 119 3.14 -3.07 9.73
N ASP A 120 4.34 -3.63 9.90
CA ASP A 120 5.55 -3.18 9.23
C ASP A 120 5.97 -4.21 8.18
N LYS A 121 6.31 -3.72 6.98
CA LYS A 121 6.73 -4.56 5.86
C LYS A 121 7.88 -3.93 5.11
N LYS A 122 8.77 -4.75 4.58
CA LYS A 122 9.90 -4.33 3.78
C LYS A 122 9.95 -5.09 2.47
N VAL A 123 10.04 -4.37 1.35
CA VAL A 123 10.19 -4.96 0.01
C VAL A 123 11.38 -4.35 -0.71
N ILE A 124 11.99 -5.10 -1.64
CA ILE A 124 13.11 -4.63 -2.44
C ILE A 124 12.68 -4.61 -3.90
N LEU A 125 12.77 -3.43 -4.53
CA LEU A 125 12.38 -3.21 -5.92
C LEU A 125 13.49 -2.51 -6.69
N PHE A 126 13.49 -2.70 -8.01
CA PHE A 126 14.39 -2.01 -8.92
C PHE A 126 13.82 -0.65 -9.31
N GLY A 127 14.52 0.43 -8.97
CA GLY A 127 14.11 1.79 -9.28
C GLY A 127 15.08 2.53 -10.22
N SER A 128 16.06 1.81 -10.82
CA SER A 128 17.11 2.37 -11.66
C SER A 128 18.01 3.40 -10.94
N GLU A 129 19.07 3.81 -11.57
CA GLU A 129 19.99 4.82 -11.04
C GLU A 129 19.67 6.21 -11.59
N GLY A 130 20.07 7.21 -10.87
CA GLY A 130 19.96 8.62 -11.25
C GLY A 130 19.53 9.48 -10.07
N ASN A 131 20.19 10.60 -9.92
CA ASN A 131 19.93 11.57 -8.85
C ASN A 131 20.04 12.98 -9.42
N ALA A 132 19.24 13.29 -10.44
CA ALA A 132 19.14 14.63 -10.97
C ALA A 132 18.29 15.50 -10.07
N LYS A 133 18.70 16.74 -9.87
CA LYS A 133 17.91 17.77 -9.17
C LYS A 133 17.04 18.50 -10.20
N THR A 134 15.78 18.66 -9.90
CA THR A 134 14.82 19.36 -10.75
C THR A 134 14.41 20.67 -10.11
N PHE A 135 14.53 21.75 -10.86
CA PHE A 135 14.04 23.08 -10.48
C PHE A 135 12.95 23.50 -11.46
N SER A 136 11.93 24.16 -10.98
CA SER A 136 10.83 24.66 -11.82
C SER A 136 10.59 26.14 -11.52
N SER A 137 10.13 26.88 -12.53
CA SER A 137 9.81 28.30 -12.41
C SER A 137 8.45 28.59 -11.77
N ASN A 138 7.78 27.58 -11.21
CA ASN A 138 6.48 27.76 -10.56
C ASN A 138 6.68 28.50 -9.23
N TYR A 139 6.25 29.75 -9.20
CA TYR A 139 6.22 30.60 -8.02
C TYR A 139 4.84 30.51 -7.37
N LYS A 140 4.80 30.34 -6.04
CA LYS A 140 3.59 30.48 -5.22
C LYS A 140 3.83 31.58 -4.22
N GLU A 141 3.00 32.63 -4.23
CA GLU A 141 3.17 33.85 -3.44
C GLU A 141 3.21 33.62 -1.92
N ASP A 142 2.54 32.59 -1.40
CA ASP A 142 2.36 32.32 0.03
C ASP A 142 3.19 31.14 0.56
N ALA A 143 4.10 30.59 -0.19
CA ALA A 143 4.96 29.51 0.26
C ALA A 143 6.39 30.01 0.42
N PHE A 144 7.06 29.64 1.53
CA PHE A 144 8.51 29.62 1.62
C PHE A 144 9.08 29.17 0.28
N ASP A 145 10.02 29.92 -0.27
CA ASP A 145 10.55 29.76 -1.61
C ASP A 145 10.66 28.28 -2.02
N SER A 146 9.74 27.84 -2.88
CA SER A 146 9.62 26.44 -3.30
C SER A 146 10.87 25.98 -4.09
N GLN A 147 11.73 26.88 -4.51
CA GLN A 147 13.01 26.57 -5.13
C GLN A 147 14.03 26.02 -4.12
N LEU A 148 13.86 26.28 -2.82
CA LEU A 148 14.68 25.69 -1.76
C LEU A 148 14.37 24.20 -1.53
N TRP A 149 13.20 23.72 -1.94
CA TRP A 149 12.84 22.31 -1.84
C TRP A 149 13.44 21.54 -3.01
N ARG A 150 14.53 20.86 -2.74
CA ARG A 150 15.23 20.04 -3.72
C ARG A 150 14.35 18.88 -4.16
N LYS A 151 13.72 18.99 -5.31
CA LYS A 151 13.09 17.85 -5.97
C LYS A 151 14.19 17.03 -6.66
N THR A 152 14.35 15.81 -6.24
CA THR A 152 15.21 14.84 -6.92
C THR A 152 14.36 13.96 -7.82
N ASN A 153 14.98 13.35 -8.83
CA ASN A 153 14.32 12.29 -9.61
C ASN A 153 14.53 10.89 -9.00
N MET A 154 14.81 10.81 -7.70
CA MET A 154 14.82 9.52 -7.01
C MET A 154 13.46 8.83 -7.14
N PRO A 155 13.44 7.49 -7.12
CA PRO A 155 12.18 6.78 -7.19
C PRO A 155 11.32 7.10 -5.97
N LYS A 156 10.02 7.19 -6.19
CA LYS A 156 9.00 7.25 -5.14
C LYS A 156 8.28 5.91 -5.06
N ALA A 157 7.96 5.46 -3.87
CA ALA A 157 7.09 4.32 -3.66
C ALA A 157 5.63 4.76 -3.78
N VAL A 158 4.86 3.95 -4.48
CA VAL A 158 3.40 4.04 -4.55
C VAL A 158 2.84 2.71 -4.08
N VAL A 159 1.93 2.76 -3.13
CA VAL A 159 1.29 1.58 -2.55
C VAL A 159 -0.19 1.65 -2.83
N GLU A 160 -0.69 0.68 -3.54
CA GLU A 160 -2.11 0.46 -3.76
C GLU A 160 -2.54 -0.72 -2.88
N VAL A 161 -3.68 -0.60 -2.23
CA VAL A 161 -4.15 -1.62 -1.29
C VAL A 161 -5.65 -1.63 -1.22
N VAL A 162 -6.23 -2.82 -1.08
CA VAL A 162 -7.66 -3.02 -0.87
C VAL A 162 -7.94 -3.07 0.63
N GLU A 163 -9.16 -2.68 1.05
CA GLU A 163 -9.55 -2.75 2.46
C GLU A 163 -9.36 -4.16 3.03
N PRO A 164 -8.79 -4.27 4.26
CA PRO A 164 -8.43 -5.55 4.83
C PRO A 164 -9.63 -6.46 5.08
N ILE A 165 -9.42 -7.75 4.89
CA ILE A 165 -10.40 -8.78 5.25
C ILE A 165 -10.14 -9.20 6.70
N ALA A 166 -11.14 -9.06 7.57
CA ALA A 166 -11.06 -9.53 8.95
C ALA A 166 -11.21 -11.07 8.98
N LEU A 167 -10.14 -11.77 9.34
CA LEU A 167 -10.08 -13.23 9.42
C LEU A 167 -10.47 -13.76 10.81
N GLY A 168 -10.13 -13.00 11.87
CA GLY A 168 -10.45 -13.39 13.23
C GLY A 168 -10.13 -12.31 14.25
N ALA A 169 -10.66 -12.48 15.47
CA ALA A 169 -10.32 -11.66 16.62
C ALA A 169 -10.35 -12.50 17.89
N LYS A 170 -9.45 -12.20 18.84
CA LYS A 170 -9.43 -12.85 20.15
C LYS A 170 -9.06 -11.86 21.25
N VAL A 171 -9.58 -12.13 22.44
CA VAL A 171 -9.20 -11.41 23.67
C VAL A 171 -8.39 -12.37 24.56
N VAL A 172 -7.31 -11.87 25.15
CA VAL A 172 -6.39 -12.64 25.99
C VAL A 172 -6.10 -11.84 27.24
N ASP A 173 -5.97 -12.51 28.40
CA ASP A 173 -5.58 -11.87 29.65
C ASP A 173 -4.11 -11.40 29.57
N ALA A 174 -3.83 -10.17 29.99
CA ALA A 174 -2.50 -9.56 29.88
C ALA A 174 -1.44 -10.22 30.78
N ASN A 175 -1.86 -11.05 31.77
CA ASN A 175 -0.96 -11.78 32.68
C ASN A 175 -0.39 -13.08 32.08
N ASP A 176 -0.91 -13.56 30.97
CA ASP A 176 -0.29 -14.67 30.26
C ASP A 176 1.03 -14.19 29.66
N ASN A 177 2.14 -14.78 30.18
CA ASN A 177 3.51 -14.50 29.78
C ASN A 177 3.78 -14.78 28.29
N CYS A 178 3.12 -14.06 27.40
CA CYS A 178 3.58 -13.93 26.03
C CYS A 178 4.79 -13.01 26.05
N CYS A 179 5.97 -13.58 25.88
CA CYS A 179 7.27 -12.90 25.79
C CYS A 179 7.40 -12.00 24.54
N CYS A 180 6.31 -11.43 24.06
CA CYS A 180 6.34 -10.43 23.02
C CYS A 180 6.65 -9.10 23.69
N ASN A 181 7.90 -8.66 23.57
CA ASN A 181 8.31 -7.28 23.86
C ASN A 181 7.60 -6.34 22.86
N ASP A 182 6.28 -6.19 23.01
CA ASP A 182 5.50 -5.20 22.29
C ASP A 182 5.77 -3.80 22.88
N SER A 183 7.00 -3.33 22.74
CA SER A 183 7.33 -1.93 23.00
C SER A 183 6.87 -1.08 21.81
N PHE A 184 5.56 -1.03 21.60
CA PHE A 184 5.01 -0.09 20.65
C PHE A 184 5.17 1.32 21.20
N ASP A 185 5.85 2.15 20.44
CA ASP A 185 6.10 3.55 20.78
C ASP A 185 5.08 4.43 20.04
N LEU A 186 4.17 5.05 20.79
CA LEU A 186 3.15 5.96 20.25
C LEU A 186 3.79 7.18 19.59
N SER A 187 5.01 7.55 19.97
CA SER A 187 5.72 8.66 19.33
C SER A 187 6.00 8.41 17.85
N ARG A 188 5.94 7.14 17.41
CA ARG A 188 6.09 6.74 16.01
C ARG A 188 4.77 6.73 15.23
N VAL A 189 3.64 6.97 15.90
CA VAL A 189 2.34 7.12 15.23
C VAL A 189 2.14 8.58 14.87
N PRO A 190 1.89 8.89 13.60
CA PRO A 190 1.61 10.26 13.20
C PRO A 190 0.36 10.81 13.93
N GLU A 191 0.43 12.09 14.29
CA GLU A 191 -0.69 12.76 14.96
C GLU A 191 -1.99 12.72 14.13
N SER A 192 -1.87 12.74 12.80
CA SER A 192 -3.01 12.59 11.88
C SER A 192 -3.74 11.25 12.04
N VAL A 193 -3.00 10.18 12.35
CA VAL A 193 -3.59 8.85 12.64
C VAL A 193 -4.24 8.84 14.01
N CYS A 194 -3.58 9.43 15.03
CA CYS A 194 -4.15 9.50 16.38
C CYS A 194 -5.46 10.29 16.41
N ARG A 195 -5.59 11.34 15.59
CA ARG A 195 -6.81 12.17 15.50
C ARG A 195 -8.03 11.46 14.88
N VAL A 196 -7.85 10.28 14.30
CA VAL A 196 -8.97 9.47 13.78
C VAL A 196 -9.78 8.84 14.91
N PHE A 197 -9.20 8.77 16.12
CA PHE A 197 -9.82 8.19 17.30
C PHE A 197 -10.34 9.31 18.22
N ASP A 198 -11.56 9.12 18.75
CA ASP A 198 -12.23 10.12 19.59
C ASP A 198 -11.55 10.32 20.96
N ASP A 199 -10.69 9.39 21.38
CA ASP A 199 -10.02 9.39 22.68
C ASP A 199 -8.57 8.89 22.56
N SER A 200 -7.77 9.09 23.60
CA SER A 200 -6.36 8.69 23.63
C SER A 200 -6.19 7.16 23.61
N LEU A 201 -5.23 6.70 22.82
CA LEU A 201 -4.87 5.29 22.75
C LEU A 201 -4.06 4.88 23.99
N ILE A 202 -4.37 3.72 24.57
CA ILE A 202 -3.66 3.15 25.71
C ILE A 202 -2.59 2.18 25.24
N LEU A 203 -1.38 2.27 25.83
CA LEU A 203 -0.23 1.42 25.54
C LEU A 203 0.11 0.40 26.60
N GLY A 204 -0.45 0.55 27.79
CA GLY A 204 -0.12 -0.32 28.93
C GLY A 204 -1.08 -0.16 30.10
N GLY A 205 -0.99 -1.08 31.06
CA GLY A 205 -1.86 -1.11 32.23
C GLY A 205 -3.19 -1.83 32.00
N GLU A 206 -3.38 -2.40 30.82
CA GLU A 206 -4.56 -3.18 30.45
C GLU A 206 -4.61 -4.54 31.17
N ARG A 207 -5.81 -5.02 31.50
CA ARG A 207 -6.06 -6.37 32.03
C ARG A 207 -6.21 -7.39 30.91
N LYS A 208 -6.77 -6.97 29.78
CA LYS A 208 -6.97 -7.82 28.61
C LYS A 208 -6.44 -7.12 27.37
N ARG A 209 -5.91 -7.93 26.47
CA ARG A 209 -5.39 -7.51 25.16
C ARG A 209 -6.25 -8.10 24.07
N VAL A 210 -6.41 -7.34 22.98
CA VAL A 210 -7.11 -7.81 21.79
C VAL A 210 -6.11 -8.00 20.67
N TYR A 211 -6.26 -9.11 19.98
CA TYR A 211 -5.51 -9.45 18.79
C TYR A 211 -6.48 -9.72 17.65
N VAL A 212 -6.13 -9.27 16.44
CA VAL A 212 -6.88 -9.53 15.22
C VAL A 212 -6.00 -10.20 14.19
N SER A 213 -6.61 -10.99 13.31
CA SER A 213 -5.96 -11.52 12.12
C SER A 213 -6.61 -10.91 10.90
N LEU A 214 -5.79 -10.39 9.98
CA LEU A 214 -6.23 -9.66 8.80
C LEU A 214 -5.58 -10.25 7.56
N GLY A 215 -6.34 -10.29 6.45
CA GLY A 215 -5.80 -10.52 5.12
C GLY A 215 -5.72 -9.22 4.32
N ILE A 216 -4.60 -8.96 3.65
CA ILE A 216 -4.38 -7.75 2.86
C ILE A 216 -3.91 -8.11 1.47
N PHE A 217 -4.45 -7.42 0.46
CA PHE A 217 -3.90 -7.40 -0.89
C PHE A 217 -3.25 -6.05 -1.15
N SER A 218 -2.04 -6.05 -1.65
CA SER A 218 -1.31 -4.82 -1.95
C SER A 218 -0.50 -4.93 -3.24
N ILE A 219 -0.32 -3.78 -3.90
CA ILE A 219 0.63 -3.60 -4.99
C ILE A 219 1.58 -2.49 -4.59
N VAL A 220 2.88 -2.79 -4.58
CA VAL A 220 3.94 -1.81 -4.31
C VAL A 220 4.67 -1.53 -5.62
N LYS A 221 4.78 -0.25 -5.97
CA LYS A 221 5.41 0.22 -7.20
C LYS A 221 6.55 1.18 -6.87
N LEU A 222 7.64 1.13 -7.65
CA LEU A 222 8.64 2.19 -7.69
C LEU A 222 8.51 2.97 -8.99
N GLU A 223 8.24 4.27 -8.84
CA GLU A 223 8.01 5.18 -9.95
C GLU A 223 9.06 6.27 -10.00
N ARG A 224 9.42 6.69 -11.22
CA ARG A 224 10.21 7.90 -11.47
C ARG A 224 9.54 8.76 -12.51
N ARG A 225 9.61 10.06 -12.30
CA ARG A 225 9.16 11.03 -13.31
C ARG A 225 10.15 11.08 -14.46
N VAL A 226 9.65 10.76 -15.66
CA VAL A 226 10.44 10.71 -16.90
C VAL A 226 9.69 11.40 -18.04
N GLN A 227 10.42 11.70 -19.11
CA GLN A 227 9.84 12.16 -20.35
C GLN A 227 9.85 11.00 -21.35
N LEU A 228 8.69 10.65 -21.84
CA LEU A 228 8.50 9.52 -22.75
C LEU A 228 7.77 9.94 -24.02
N LEU A 229 8.14 9.23 -25.09
CA LEU A 229 7.40 9.20 -26.36
C LEU A 229 6.69 7.86 -26.41
N ILE A 230 5.35 7.81 -26.31
CA ILE A 230 4.61 6.56 -26.14
C ILE A 230 3.49 6.35 -27.19
N PRO A 231 3.30 5.07 -27.59
CA PRO A 231 2.02 4.53 -27.99
C PRO A 231 1.28 4.01 -26.73
N SER A 232 -0.03 4.10 -26.69
CA SER A 232 -0.84 3.56 -25.61
C SER A 232 -1.39 2.18 -25.99
N TYR A 233 -1.30 1.22 -25.05
CA TYR A 233 -1.88 -0.12 -25.19
C TYR A 233 -2.84 -0.38 -24.02
N ASP A 234 -2.71 -1.46 -23.32
CA ASP A 234 -3.61 -1.95 -22.29
C ASP A 234 -3.11 -1.66 -20.86
N PHE A 235 -3.88 -2.03 -19.83
CA PHE A 235 -3.50 -1.91 -18.44
C PHE A 235 -2.26 -2.76 -18.11
N CYS A 236 -1.38 -2.24 -17.24
CA CYS A 236 -0.17 -2.92 -16.81
C CYS A 236 -0.41 -3.60 -15.46
N ILE A 237 -0.68 -4.90 -15.47
CA ILE A 237 -0.87 -5.69 -14.24
C ILE A 237 0.48 -6.28 -13.83
N PRO A 238 0.90 -6.15 -12.54
CA PRO A 238 2.14 -6.76 -12.07
C PRO A 238 2.03 -8.29 -12.05
N ASN A 239 2.97 -8.96 -12.71
CA ASN A 239 3.06 -10.42 -12.70
C ASN A 239 3.98 -10.95 -11.59
N LYS A 240 4.86 -10.09 -11.05
CA LYS A 240 5.80 -10.45 -10.01
C LYS A 240 5.11 -10.44 -8.65
N GLU A 241 5.17 -11.55 -7.95
CA GLU A 241 4.75 -11.61 -6.54
C GLU A 241 5.83 -11.08 -5.61
N CYS A 242 5.44 -10.47 -4.49
CA CYS A 242 6.38 -9.98 -3.51
C CYS A 242 7.02 -11.15 -2.76
N VAL A 243 8.35 -11.16 -2.67
CA VAL A 243 9.07 -12.18 -1.89
C VAL A 243 9.01 -11.77 -0.41
N GLY A 244 8.10 -12.37 0.31
CA GLY A 244 7.98 -12.24 1.77
C GLY A 244 7.83 -13.62 2.40
N ALA A 245 8.57 -13.89 3.47
CA ALA A 245 8.45 -15.15 4.20
C ALA A 245 7.37 -15.01 5.26
N THR A 246 6.30 -15.81 5.18
CA THR A 246 5.40 -16.06 6.30
C THR A 246 5.02 -17.53 6.29
N ASP A 247 5.38 -18.21 7.38
CA ASP A 247 4.97 -19.59 7.65
C ASP A 247 3.75 -19.61 8.58
N ASP A 248 2.80 -20.47 8.20
CA ASP A 248 1.79 -21.16 8.99
C ASP A 248 0.59 -20.43 9.64
N ASN A 249 -0.57 -20.52 8.90
CA ASN A 249 -1.96 -20.85 9.31
C ASN A 249 -2.67 -20.10 10.47
N PRO A 250 -3.60 -19.18 10.15
CA PRO A 250 -4.99 -19.40 9.70
C PRO A 250 -5.29 -18.89 8.27
N CYS A 251 -4.29 -18.77 7.47
CA CYS A 251 -4.34 -18.13 6.16
C CYS A 251 -4.74 -19.04 4.99
N ASP A 252 -4.88 -20.35 5.22
CA ASP A 252 -5.24 -21.31 4.17
C ASP A 252 -6.53 -20.94 3.41
N LEU A 253 -7.47 -20.29 4.11
CA LEU A 253 -8.70 -19.82 3.47
C LEU A 253 -8.43 -18.57 2.61
N PHE A 254 -7.60 -17.66 3.11
CA PHE A 254 -7.23 -16.43 2.40
C PHE A 254 -6.37 -16.73 1.17
N GLU A 255 -5.49 -17.73 1.24
CA GLU A 255 -4.66 -18.16 0.11
C GLU A 255 -5.48 -18.63 -1.10
N ARG A 256 -6.70 -19.12 -0.85
CA ARG A 256 -7.63 -19.58 -1.91
C ARG A 256 -8.39 -18.43 -2.57
N ILE A 257 -8.35 -17.22 -2.02
CA ILE A 257 -9.00 -16.05 -2.61
C ILE A 257 -8.11 -15.52 -3.72
N CYS A 258 -8.62 -15.42 -4.93
CA CYS A 258 -7.90 -14.83 -6.06
C CYS A 258 -7.58 -13.36 -5.79
N PHE A 259 -6.44 -12.88 -6.32
CA PHE A 259 -6.08 -11.47 -6.23
C PHE A 259 -7.15 -10.62 -6.93
N PRO A 260 -7.73 -9.60 -6.26
CA PRO A 260 -8.86 -8.83 -6.78
C PRO A 260 -8.39 -7.78 -7.79
N VAL A 261 -8.08 -8.21 -9.01
CA VAL A 261 -7.52 -7.36 -10.08
C VAL A 261 -8.44 -6.18 -10.38
N ASP A 262 -9.74 -6.39 -10.42
CA ASP A 262 -10.76 -5.38 -10.79
C ASP A 262 -10.85 -4.22 -9.78
N GLU A 263 -10.46 -4.45 -8.53
CA GLU A 263 -10.39 -3.40 -7.50
C GLU A 263 -9.22 -2.44 -7.74
N PHE A 264 -8.15 -2.91 -8.41
CA PHE A 264 -6.98 -2.09 -8.74
C PHE A 264 -7.06 -1.49 -10.14
N PHE A 265 -7.71 -2.20 -11.06
CA PHE A 265 -7.86 -1.85 -12.48
C PHE A 265 -9.33 -1.94 -12.84
N PRO A 266 -10.13 -0.88 -12.59
CA PRO A 266 -11.57 -0.91 -12.85
C PRO A 266 -11.85 -1.28 -14.30
N PRO A 267 -12.74 -2.25 -14.55
CA PRO A 267 -13.05 -2.72 -15.90
C PRO A 267 -13.73 -1.61 -16.73
N GLU A 268 -13.51 -1.64 -18.02
CA GLU A 268 -14.23 -0.76 -18.95
C GLU A 268 -15.69 -1.21 -19.10
N LYS A 269 -16.55 -0.32 -19.64
CA LYS A 269 -17.98 -0.63 -19.82
C LYS A 269 -18.24 -1.88 -20.65
N CYS A 270 -17.36 -2.18 -21.61
CA CYS A 270 -17.43 -3.39 -22.45
C CYS A 270 -17.13 -4.69 -21.70
N ASP A 271 -16.40 -4.61 -20.59
CA ASP A 271 -16.03 -5.78 -19.76
C ASP A 271 -17.13 -6.12 -18.74
N LEU A 272 -18.04 -5.18 -18.47
CA LEU A 272 -19.17 -5.36 -17.56
C LEU A 272 -20.42 -5.94 -18.24
N ASP A 273 -20.43 -6.09 -19.57
CA ASP A 273 -21.52 -6.72 -20.30
C ASP A 273 -21.43 -8.25 -20.14
N GLU A 274 -22.32 -8.85 -19.34
CA GLU A 274 -22.42 -10.28 -19.01
C GLU A 274 -22.51 -11.26 -20.20
N ASN A 275 -22.58 -10.73 -21.45
CA ASN A 275 -22.69 -11.53 -22.66
C ASN A 275 -21.36 -11.74 -23.40
N ASN A 276 -20.21 -11.32 -22.84
CA ASN A 276 -18.90 -11.55 -23.45
C ASN A 276 -18.18 -12.74 -22.79
N PRO A 277 -18.08 -13.91 -23.45
CA PRO A 277 -17.50 -15.13 -22.83
C PRO A 277 -15.97 -15.12 -22.73
N GLY A 278 -15.33 -13.93 -22.74
CA GLY A 278 -13.88 -13.77 -22.86
C GLY A 278 -13.09 -13.40 -21.60
N CYS A 279 -13.71 -13.06 -20.48
CA CYS A 279 -13.01 -12.69 -19.25
C CYS A 279 -13.27 -13.70 -18.13
N GLY A 280 -12.73 -14.90 -18.26
CA GLY A 280 -12.57 -15.81 -17.13
C GLY A 280 -11.30 -15.43 -16.39
N CYS A 281 -11.42 -15.05 -15.08
CA CYS A 281 -10.27 -15.05 -14.17
C CYS A 281 -9.74 -16.49 -14.11
N GLY A 282 -8.79 -16.83 -14.98
CA GLY A 282 -8.07 -18.08 -14.91
C GLY A 282 -7.21 -18.08 -13.66
N CYS A 283 -7.72 -18.67 -12.57
CA CYS A 283 -6.87 -19.21 -11.53
C CYS A 283 -6.28 -20.49 -12.14
N ASP A 284 -5.18 -20.39 -12.86
CA ASP A 284 -4.39 -21.55 -13.27
C ASP A 284 -3.86 -22.18 -11.98
N ASN A 285 -4.49 -23.31 -11.60
CA ASN A 285 -3.97 -24.24 -10.62
C ASN A 285 -2.80 -24.99 -11.28
N ASP A 286 -1.58 -24.60 -10.94
CA ASP A 286 -0.39 -25.45 -11.05
C ASP A 286 0.26 -25.60 -9.67
#